data_cba253ab92ed644bb1f866845aa7a348
#
_entry.id   cba253ab92ed644bb1f866845aa7a348
#
_cell.length_a   1.000
_cell.length_b   1.000
_cell.length_c   1.000
_cell.angle_alpha   90.00
_cell.angle_beta   90.00
_cell.angle_gamma   90.00
#
_symmetry.space_group_name_H-M   'P 1'
#
loop_
_entity.id
_entity.type
_entity.pdbx_description
1 polymer ?
#
loop_
_entity_poly.entity_id
_entity_poly.type
_entity_poly.pdbx_seq_one_letter_code
_entity_poly.pdbx_strand_id
1 'polypeptide(L)'
;MSTPTATSPQATPALDDRDGKIWMDGQMVEWRDAKIHVLTHTLHYGCGAFEGVRAYHLADGSTGIFRLEEHTERLFNSAKILRMKIPFSQEEVMQATLSVVRENKLPSCYIRPLTWIGSEKLGVSPKGNKIHLMIAAWPWGAYLGDEGLKRGIRVKTSSFTRHHVNITMIHAKAVSNYTNSIMANMEATDEGYDEALLLDPQGFVSEGAGENVFVVRKGVVYTPDSSASALNGITRNTIFAICKDLGIELKEKAITRDEIYIADEAFFSGTAAEVTPIRELDRVDIGAGSRGPITEKIQAAFFDIVNGRNPKYASWLAKV
;
A
#
# COMPACT_ATOMS: atom_id res chain seq x y z
N MET A 1 -39.28 33.70 7.91
CA MET A 1 -38.84 32.29 7.94
C MET A 1 -37.44 32.27 7.34
N SER A 2 -36.43 32.16 8.19
CA SER A 2 -35.01 32.18 7.78
C SER A 2 -34.63 30.78 7.34
N THR A 3 -34.18 30.63 6.11
CA THR A 3 -33.60 29.42 5.55
C THR A 3 -32.30 29.08 6.30
N PRO A 4 -32.08 27.84 6.75
CA PRO A 4 -30.79 27.45 7.33
C PRO A 4 -29.72 27.50 6.24
N THR A 5 -28.68 28.26 6.47
CA THR A 5 -27.44 28.23 5.69
C THR A 5 -26.81 26.85 5.79
N ALA A 6 -26.71 26.15 4.67
CA ALA A 6 -25.95 24.90 4.57
C ALA A 6 -24.48 25.20 4.93
N THR A 7 -24.00 24.61 6.03
CA THR A 7 -22.58 24.61 6.37
C THR A 7 -21.83 23.84 5.28
N SER A 8 -20.93 24.54 4.59
CA SER A 8 -19.98 23.90 3.68
C SER A 8 -19.21 22.79 4.40
N PRO A 9 -18.98 21.64 3.76
CA PRO A 9 -18.16 20.57 4.37
C PRO A 9 -16.80 21.17 4.75
N GLN A 10 -16.41 21.03 6.00
CA GLN A 10 -15.09 21.46 6.47
C GLN A 10 -14.05 20.73 5.65
N ALA A 11 -13.20 21.47 4.96
CA ALA A 11 -12.08 20.90 4.20
C ALA A 11 -11.20 20.05 5.16
N THR A 12 -10.86 18.84 4.75
CA THR A 12 -9.94 17.99 5.53
C THR A 12 -8.63 18.75 5.73
N PRO A 13 -8.14 18.91 6.97
CA PRO A 13 -6.89 19.62 7.23
C PRO A 13 -5.73 19.04 6.42
N ALA A 14 -4.80 19.88 5.99
CA ALA A 14 -3.57 19.43 5.34
C ALA A 14 -2.80 18.43 6.23
N LEU A 15 -2.03 17.55 5.62
CA LEU A 15 -1.33 16.50 6.39
C LEU A 15 -0.29 17.06 7.38
N ASP A 16 0.25 18.23 7.13
CA ASP A 16 1.21 18.92 8.00
C ASP A 16 0.57 19.75 9.09
N ASP A 17 -0.75 20.01 9.01
CA ASP A 17 -1.51 20.79 9.98
C ASP A 17 -2.56 19.94 10.70
N ARG A 18 -2.09 19.03 11.56
CA ARG A 18 -2.93 18.14 12.38
C ARG A 18 -2.49 18.18 13.83
N ASP A 19 -3.42 17.83 14.71
CA ASP A 19 -3.10 17.53 16.10
C ASP A 19 -2.60 16.09 16.22
N GLY A 20 -1.80 15.83 17.25
CA GLY A 20 -1.27 14.51 17.53
C GLY A 20 0.26 14.47 17.53
N LYS A 21 0.80 13.27 17.51
CA LYS A 21 2.24 13.02 17.63
C LYS A 21 2.76 12.12 16.53
N ILE A 22 4.00 12.34 16.14
CA ILE A 22 4.78 11.50 15.25
C ILE A 22 5.98 10.97 16.04
N TRP A 23 6.28 9.69 15.94
CA TRP A 23 7.55 9.16 16.45
C TRP A 23 8.65 9.46 15.41
N MET A 24 9.74 10.09 15.86
CA MET A 24 10.85 10.49 15.02
C MET A 24 12.17 10.29 15.75
N ASP A 25 13.07 9.48 15.22
CA ASP A 25 14.42 9.22 15.75
C ASP A 25 14.48 8.91 17.25
N GLY A 26 13.55 8.07 17.73
CA GLY A 26 13.53 7.64 19.13
C GLY A 26 12.62 8.44 20.04
N GLN A 27 11.95 9.48 19.55
CA GLN A 27 11.14 10.38 20.36
C GLN A 27 9.75 10.64 19.76
N MET A 28 8.74 10.85 20.61
CA MET A 28 7.46 11.41 20.21
C MET A 28 7.58 12.92 20.11
N VAL A 29 7.36 13.45 18.91
CA VAL A 29 7.33 14.90 18.64
C VAL A 29 5.90 15.35 18.32
N GLU A 30 5.59 16.60 18.58
CA GLU A 30 4.31 17.17 18.16
C GLU A 30 4.21 17.12 16.63
N TRP A 31 3.02 16.86 16.10
CA TRP A 31 2.80 16.63 14.65
C TRP A 31 3.38 17.77 13.79
N ARG A 32 3.12 19.02 14.17
CA ARG A 32 3.58 20.21 13.44
C ARG A 32 5.08 20.47 13.54
N ASP A 33 5.76 19.82 14.47
CA ASP A 33 7.22 19.96 14.68
C ASP A 33 8.04 18.85 14.00
N ALA A 34 7.38 17.86 13.42
CA ALA A 34 8.03 16.80 12.63
C ALA A 34 8.53 17.35 11.29
N LYS A 35 9.65 18.06 11.31
CA LYS A 35 10.24 18.78 10.18
C LYS A 35 11.65 18.27 9.88
N ILE A 36 12.03 18.36 8.61
CA ILE A 36 13.40 18.03 8.14
C ILE A 36 13.97 19.23 7.38
N HIS A 37 15.29 19.27 7.29
CA HIS A 37 15.98 20.34 6.56
C HIS A 37 15.80 20.18 5.05
N VAL A 38 15.66 21.26 4.30
CA VAL A 38 15.47 21.24 2.84
C VAL A 38 16.63 20.61 2.07
N LEU A 39 17.84 20.55 2.65
CA LEU A 39 19.01 19.86 2.09
C LEU A 39 19.11 18.39 2.53
N THR A 40 18.03 17.79 3.05
CA THR A 40 17.97 16.35 3.33
C THR A 40 18.22 15.56 2.04
N HIS A 41 19.21 14.69 2.05
CA HIS A 41 19.70 13.95 0.88
C HIS A 41 18.59 13.22 0.12
N THR A 42 17.70 12.53 0.85
CA THR A 42 16.58 11.81 0.23
C THR A 42 15.65 12.72 -0.57
N LEU A 43 15.44 13.99 -0.17
CA LEU A 43 14.61 14.94 -0.93
C LEU A 43 15.20 15.25 -2.31
N HIS A 44 16.52 15.19 -2.44
CA HIS A 44 17.22 15.51 -3.70
C HIS A 44 17.46 14.29 -4.59
N TYR A 45 17.66 13.10 -3.99
CA TYR A 45 18.11 11.92 -4.72
C TYR A 45 17.17 10.71 -4.60
N GLY A 46 16.07 10.81 -3.83
CA GLY A 46 15.03 9.79 -3.75
C GLY A 46 15.44 8.51 -2.99
N CYS A 47 16.66 8.42 -2.45
CA CYS A 47 17.11 7.23 -1.73
C CYS A 47 16.54 7.20 -0.30
N GLY A 48 15.43 6.51 -0.14
CA GLY A 48 14.71 6.28 1.10
C GLY A 48 13.81 5.06 0.95
N ALA A 49 13.33 4.49 2.06
CA ALA A 49 12.39 3.37 2.05
C ALA A 49 11.22 3.64 3.01
N PHE A 50 10.05 3.16 2.67
CA PHE A 50 8.87 3.37 3.49
C PHE A 50 7.96 2.15 3.56
N GLU A 51 7.05 2.17 4.51
CA GLU A 51 5.96 1.22 4.58
C GLU A 51 4.60 1.90 4.59
N GLY A 52 3.59 1.14 4.19
CA GLY A 52 2.21 1.44 4.43
C GLY A 52 1.64 0.30 5.26
N VAL A 53 1.20 0.60 6.47
CA VAL A 53 0.61 -0.36 7.41
C VAL A 53 -0.79 0.12 7.77
N ARG A 54 -1.68 -0.78 8.14
CA ARG A 54 -3.03 -0.40 8.52
C ARG A 54 -3.42 -0.99 9.87
N ALA A 55 -4.02 -0.15 10.71
CA ALA A 55 -4.68 -0.58 11.92
C ALA A 55 -6.19 -0.57 11.72
N TYR A 56 -6.85 -1.58 12.26
CA TYR A 56 -8.30 -1.78 12.13
C TYR A 56 -8.96 -1.80 13.51
N HIS A 57 -10.17 -1.29 13.58
CA HIS A 57 -11.04 -1.47 14.73
C HIS A 57 -11.55 -2.91 14.73
N LEU A 58 -11.20 -3.66 15.77
CA LEU A 58 -11.51 -5.09 15.88
C LEU A 58 -12.92 -5.33 16.43
N ALA A 59 -13.45 -6.52 16.18
CA ALA A 59 -14.76 -6.93 16.65
C ALA A 59 -14.91 -6.93 18.19
N ASP A 60 -13.79 -7.04 18.92
CA ASP A 60 -13.75 -6.95 20.40
C ASP A 60 -13.66 -5.53 20.94
N GLY A 61 -13.69 -4.52 20.06
CA GLY A 61 -13.59 -3.10 20.41
C GLY A 61 -12.15 -2.57 20.54
N SER A 62 -11.14 -3.43 20.45
CA SER A 62 -9.73 -3.02 20.47
C SER A 62 -9.25 -2.57 19.09
N THR A 63 -8.02 -2.07 19.00
CA THR A 63 -7.32 -1.75 17.75
C THR A 63 -6.26 -2.79 17.47
N GLY A 64 -6.20 -3.30 16.24
CA GLY A 64 -5.18 -4.24 15.80
C GLY A 64 -4.43 -3.75 14.57
N ILE A 65 -3.10 -3.74 14.63
CA ILE A 65 -2.23 -3.44 13.49
C ILE A 65 -2.03 -4.71 12.68
N PHE A 66 -2.44 -4.71 11.42
CA PHE A 66 -2.40 -5.90 10.59
C PHE A 66 -0.98 -6.16 10.08
N ARG A 67 -0.47 -7.37 10.36
CA ARG A 67 0.83 -7.90 9.90
C ARG A 67 2.02 -6.96 10.18
N LEU A 68 2.05 -6.38 11.39
CA LEU A 68 3.06 -5.41 11.80
C LEU A 68 4.48 -5.97 11.67
N GLU A 69 4.69 -7.22 12.06
CA GLU A 69 6.00 -7.89 12.00
C GLU A 69 6.53 -7.95 10.57
N GLU A 70 5.74 -8.44 9.62
CA GLU A 70 6.16 -8.57 8.22
C GLU A 70 6.33 -7.21 7.52
N HIS A 71 5.54 -6.21 7.88
CA HIS A 71 5.75 -4.85 7.41
C HIS A 71 7.06 -4.27 7.95
N THR A 72 7.39 -4.51 9.22
CA THR A 72 8.65 -4.07 9.82
C THR A 72 9.83 -4.79 9.17
N GLU A 73 9.75 -6.12 9.01
CA GLU A 73 10.77 -6.88 8.29
C GLU A 73 11.01 -6.34 6.88
N ARG A 74 9.94 -6.06 6.12
CA ARG A 74 10.07 -5.53 4.76
C ARG A 74 10.67 -4.12 4.72
N LEU A 75 10.39 -3.27 5.71
CA LEU A 75 11.06 -1.97 5.85
C LEU A 75 12.57 -2.14 6.00
N PHE A 76 12.99 -3.05 6.90
CA PHE A 76 14.41 -3.34 7.11
C PHE A 76 15.07 -3.99 5.89
N ASN A 77 14.39 -4.89 5.21
CA ASN A 77 14.86 -5.49 3.96
C ASN A 77 15.00 -4.44 2.86
N SER A 78 14.05 -3.53 2.71
CA SER A 78 14.11 -2.41 1.77
C SER A 78 15.30 -1.49 2.07
N ALA A 79 15.48 -1.12 3.34
CA ALA A 79 16.62 -0.33 3.78
C ALA A 79 17.96 -1.04 3.50
N LYS A 80 18.05 -2.34 3.78
CA LYS A 80 19.24 -3.18 3.53
C LYS A 80 19.59 -3.22 2.04
N ILE A 81 18.59 -3.40 1.16
CA ILE A 81 18.78 -3.37 -0.30
C ILE A 81 19.37 -2.03 -0.73
N LEU A 82 18.88 -0.92 -0.16
CA LEU A 82 19.37 0.45 -0.42
C LEU A 82 20.64 0.80 0.37
N ARG A 83 21.25 -0.17 1.07
CA ARG A 83 22.45 0.00 1.90
C ARG A 83 22.28 1.02 3.02
N MET A 84 21.08 1.23 3.50
CA MET A 84 20.77 2.02 4.68
C MET A 84 20.71 1.11 5.92
N LYS A 85 21.39 1.51 7.00
CA LYS A 85 21.32 0.82 8.29
C LYS A 85 20.42 1.62 9.23
N ILE A 86 19.19 1.18 9.42
CA ILE A 86 18.26 1.77 10.39
C ILE A 86 18.91 1.68 11.80
N PRO A 87 18.96 2.80 12.56
CA PRO A 87 19.67 2.84 13.85
C PRO A 87 18.86 2.26 15.03
N PHE A 88 17.77 1.55 14.74
CA PHE A 88 16.89 0.89 15.70
C PHE A 88 16.75 -0.60 15.35
N SER A 89 16.40 -1.42 16.33
CA SER A 89 16.00 -2.81 16.11
C SER A 89 14.58 -2.91 15.56
N GLN A 90 14.22 -4.05 14.98
CA GLN A 90 12.85 -4.31 14.52
C GLN A 90 11.85 -4.23 15.68
N GLU A 91 12.22 -4.76 16.85
CA GLU A 91 11.38 -4.71 18.04
C GLU A 91 11.10 -3.26 18.49
N GLU A 92 12.14 -2.40 18.54
CA GLU A 92 11.97 -0.99 18.88
C GLU A 92 11.03 -0.29 17.88
N VAL A 93 11.13 -0.60 16.59
CA VAL A 93 10.26 -0.02 15.55
C VAL A 93 8.82 -0.53 15.70
N MET A 94 8.61 -1.80 16.01
CA MET A 94 7.26 -2.33 16.27
C MET A 94 6.64 -1.67 17.51
N GLN A 95 7.38 -1.55 18.61
CA GLN A 95 6.91 -0.89 19.82
C GLN A 95 6.62 0.61 19.60
N ALA A 96 7.47 1.30 18.84
CA ALA A 96 7.22 2.67 18.42
C ALA A 96 5.94 2.80 17.59
N THR A 97 5.68 1.85 16.68
CA THR A 97 4.47 1.83 15.85
C THR A 97 3.21 1.66 16.70
N LEU A 98 3.22 0.73 17.65
CA LEU A 98 2.12 0.55 18.60
C LEU A 98 1.90 1.82 19.44
N SER A 99 2.99 2.45 19.91
CA SER A 99 2.93 3.65 20.71
C SER A 99 2.35 4.86 19.95
N VAL A 100 2.70 5.02 18.66
CA VAL A 100 2.13 6.08 17.80
C VAL A 100 0.61 5.95 17.69
N VAL A 101 0.10 4.75 17.47
CA VAL A 101 -1.35 4.50 17.36
C VAL A 101 -2.04 4.76 18.70
N ARG A 102 -1.45 4.31 19.79
CA ARG A 102 -1.97 4.47 21.16
C ARG A 102 -2.02 5.93 21.59
N GLU A 103 -0.91 6.67 21.43
CA GLU A 103 -0.80 8.08 21.83
C GLU A 103 -1.78 8.99 21.06
N ASN A 104 -2.01 8.66 19.78
CA ASN A 104 -2.98 9.38 18.94
C ASN A 104 -4.42 8.87 19.10
N LYS A 105 -4.66 7.84 19.93
CA LYS A 105 -6.00 7.28 20.24
C LYS A 105 -6.79 6.91 18.97
N LEU A 106 -6.12 6.28 18.02
CA LEU A 106 -6.70 5.96 16.70
C LEU A 106 -7.35 4.57 16.72
N PRO A 107 -8.68 4.46 16.60
CA PRO A 107 -9.37 3.17 16.56
C PRO A 107 -9.10 2.41 15.25
N SER A 108 -8.88 3.15 14.15
CA SER A 108 -8.38 2.66 12.88
C SER A 108 -7.59 3.74 12.19
N CYS A 109 -6.52 3.38 11.48
CA CYS A 109 -5.66 4.36 10.84
C CYS A 109 -4.76 3.75 9.76
N TYR A 110 -4.23 4.61 8.91
CA TYR A 110 -3.07 4.31 8.09
C TYR A 110 -1.81 4.74 8.84
N ILE A 111 -0.76 3.93 8.73
CA ILE A 111 0.52 4.12 9.40
C ILE A 111 1.62 4.19 8.34
N ARG A 112 2.48 5.19 8.42
CA ARG A 112 3.58 5.44 7.49
C ARG A 112 4.93 5.45 8.22
N PRO A 113 5.61 4.32 8.35
CA PRO A 113 7.04 4.31 8.61
C PRO A 113 7.82 4.79 7.39
N LEU A 114 8.81 5.67 7.60
CA LEU A 114 9.71 6.15 6.54
C LEU A 114 11.12 6.25 7.09
N THR A 115 12.07 5.65 6.41
CA THR A 115 13.51 5.83 6.67
C THR A 115 14.17 6.59 5.54
N TRP A 116 15.04 7.54 5.89
CA TRP A 116 15.68 8.42 4.92
C TRP A 116 17.12 8.75 5.29
N ILE A 117 17.87 9.28 4.31
CA ILE A 117 19.23 9.75 4.46
C ILE A 117 19.23 11.24 4.80
N GLY A 118 19.94 11.61 5.87
CA GLY A 118 19.96 12.96 6.45
C GLY A 118 20.63 14.04 5.59
N SER A 119 21.00 15.15 6.21
CA SER A 119 21.43 16.40 5.54
C SER A 119 22.89 16.75 5.77
N GLU A 120 23.72 15.82 6.27
CA GLU A 120 25.11 16.11 6.58
C GLU A 120 25.95 16.43 5.34
N LYS A 121 25.64 15.78 4.20
CA LYS A 121 26.31 15.98 2.92
C LYS A 121 25.35 15.81 1.76
N LEU A 122 25.55 16.58 0.70
CA LEU A 122 24.95 16.37 -0.61
C LEU A 122 25.95 15.74 -1.58
N GLY A 123 25.43 15.08 -2.60
CA GLY A 123 26.16 14.38 -3.66
C GLY A 123 25.63 12.97 -3.83
N VAL A 124 25.94 12.31 -4.95
CA VAL A 124 25.43 10.98 -5.28
C VAL A 124 25.81 9.92 -4.22
N SER A 125 27.00 10.08 -3.59
CA SER A 125 27.41 9.19 -2.51
C SER A 125 26.82 9.63 -1.17
N PRO A 126 25.96 8.82 -0.51
CA PRO A 126 25.39 9.15 0.79
C PRO A 126 26.35 8.86 1.96
N LYS A 127 27.58 8.43 1.68
CA LYS A 127 28.53 8.00 2.71
C LYS A 127 28.81 9.12 3.74
N GLY A 128 28.56 8.81 5.01
CA GLY A 128 28.76 9.74 6.12
C GLY A 128 27.52 10.54 6.52
N ASN A 129 26.37 10.32 5.85
CA ASN A 129 25.08 10.83 6.30
C ASN A 129 24.48 9.90 7.33
N LYS A 130 23.69 10.46 8.26
CA LYS A 130 22.89 9.70 9.20
C LYS A 130 21.67 9.09 8.51
N ILE A 131 21.22 7.97 9.03
CA ILE A 131 19.93 7.36 8.64
C ILE A 131 18.92 7.70 9.72
N HIS A 132 17.80 8.22 9.29
CA HIS A 132 16.69 8.63 10.13
C HIS A 132 15.49 7.70 9.95
N LEU A 133 14.59 7.69 10.92
CA LEU A 133 13.34 6.95 10.86
C LEU A 133 12.22 7.75 11.51
N MET A 134 11.05 7.84 10.86
CA MET A 134 9.83 8.33 11.46
C MET A 134 8.67 7.36 11.29
N ILE A 135 7.67 7.46 12.16
CA ILE A 135 6.41 6.74 12.09
C ILE A 135 5.29 7.73 12.37
N ALA A 136 4.43 7.95 11.37
CA ALA A 136 3.23 8.76 11.48
C ALA A 136 1.98 7.88 11.32
N ALA A 137 0.88 8.22 11.99
CA ALA A 137 -0.40 7.54 11.83
C ALA A 137 -1.55 8.54 11.78
N TRP A 138 -2.50 8.32 10.86
CA TRP A 138 -3.66 9.21 10.73
C TRP A 138 -4.90 8.44 10.24
N PRO A 139 -6.12 8.93 10.56
CA PRO A 139 -7.34 8.36 10.01
C PRO A 139 -7.32 8.43 8.47
N TRP A 140 -7.60 7.31 7.82
CA TRP A 140 -7.71 7.25 6.38
C TRP A 140 -8.79 6.24 5.96
N GLY A 141 -9.72 6.68 5.13
CA GLY A 141 -10.80 5.85 4.61
C GLY A 141 -10.36 4.88 3.51
N ALA A 142 -11.31 4.39 2.73
CA ALA A 142 -11.03 3.56 1.56
C ALA A 142 -10.27 4.37 0.49
N TYR A 143 -9.09 3.92 0.11
CA TYR A 143 -8.20 4.63 -0.83
C TYR A 143 -8.86 4.86 -2.19
N LEU A 144 -9.52 3.85 -2.72
CA LEU A 144 -10.23 3.90 -4.01
C LEU A 144 -11.76 4.11 -3.85
N GLY A 145 -12.17 4.59 -2.66
CA GLY A 145 -13.56 4.89 -2.33
C GLY A 145 -14.43 3.66 -2.04
N ASP A 146 -15.51 3.88 -1.29
CA ASP A 146 -16.45 2.80 -0.91
C ASP A 146 -17.17 2.19 -2.12
N GLU A 147 -17.49 3.00 -3.13
CA GLU A 147 -18.07 2.52 -4.39
C GLU A 147 -17.09 1.66 -5.17
N GLY A 148 -15.80 2.02 -5.18
CA GLY A 148 -14.74 1.21 -5.80
C GLY A 148 -14.65 -0.17 -5.17
N LEU A 149 -14.73 -0.27 -3.84
CA LEU A 149 -14.72 -1.56 -3.12
C LEU A 149 -15.96 -2.42 -3.44
N LYS A 150 -17.12 -1.82 -3.72
CA LYS A 150 -18.38 -2.54 -3.97
C LYS A 150 -18.57 -2.91 -5.43
N ARG A 151 -18.38 -1.96 -6.33
CA ARG A 151 -18.67 -2.12 -7.77
C ARG A 151 -17.45 -2.47 -8.58
N GLY A 152 -16.27 -2.10 -8.12
CA GLY A 152 -15.03 -2.15 -8.87
C GLY A 152 -14.70 -0.83 -9.55
N ILE A 153 -13.43 -0.67 -9.86
CA ILE A 153 -12.82 0.51 -10.46
C ILE A 153 -12.54 0.33 -11.94
N ARG A 154 -12.31 1.46 -12.62
CA ARG A 154 -11.88 1.52 -14.01
C ARG A 154 -10.36 1.71 -14.05
N VAL A 155 -9.68 0.85 -14.79
CA VAL A 155 -8.22 0.81 -14.86
C VAL A 155 -7.75 1.07 -16.29
N LYS A 156 -6.64 1.78 -16.43
CA LYS A 156 -5.95 2.00 -17.70
C LYS A 156 -4.61 1.28 -17.71
N THR A 157 -4.28 0.62 -18.80
CA THR A 157 -2.89 0.20 -19.05
C THR A 157 -2.05 1.44 -19.33
N SER A 158 -1.07 1.71 -18.47
CA SER A 158 -0.19 2.87 -18.61
C SER A 158 0.76 2.74 -19.79
N SER A 159 1.11 3.88 -20.40
CA SER A 159 2.21 3.96 -21.36
C SER A 159 3.59 3.84 -20.70
N PHE A 160 3.65 4.06 -19.36
CA PHE A 160 4.87 3.88 -18.58
C PHE A 160 5.08 2.41 -18.25
N THR A 161 6.28 1.91 -18.52
CA THR A 161 6.70 0.55 -18.17
C THR A 161 7.24 0.51 -16.74
N ARG A 162 6.96 -0.56 -15.99
CA ARG A 162 7.56 -0.80 -14.68
C ARG A 162 9.07 -0.98 -14.83
N HIS A 163 9.85 -0.60 -13.82
CA HIS A 163 11.31 -0.71 -13.88
C HIS A 163 11.76 -2.15 -14.15
N HIS A 164 12.75 -2.30 -15.00
CA HIS A 164 13.48 -3.56 -15.06
C HIS A 164 14.10 -3.87 -13.69
N VAL A 165 14.13 -5.12 -13.29
CA VAL A 165 14.54 -5.60 -11.95
C VAL A 165 15.94 -5.12 -11.52
N ASN A 166 16.79 -4.76 -12.47
CA ASN A 166 18.16 -4.26 -12.22
C ASN A 166 18.32 -2.75 -12.47
N ILE A 167 17.25 -1.95 -12.48
CA ILE A 167 17.34 -0.48 -12.56
C ILE A 167 17.38 0.11 -11.15
N THR A 168 16.37 -0.17 -10.33
CA THR A 168 16.19 0.47 -9.01
C THR A 168 15.86 -0.53 -7.88
N MET A 169 16.14 -1.83 -8.05
CA MET A 169 15.86 -2.87 -7.04
C MET A 169 14.39 -2.92 -6.63
N ILE A 170 13.54 -3.49 -7.47
CA ILE A 170 12.07 -3.47 -7.35
C ILE A 170 11.53 -4.09 -6.04
N HIS A 171 12.26 -5.02 -5.42
CA HIS A 171 11.84 -5.61 -4.15
C HIS A 171 12.05 -4.68 -2.94
N ALA A 172 12.76 -3.57 -3.10
CA ALA A 172 12.77 -2.51 -2.10
C ALA A 172 11.54 -1.60 -2.28
N LYS A 173 10.78 -1.37 -1.21
CA LYS A 173 9.72 -0.36 -1.21
C LYS A 173 10.39 1.03 -1.08
N ALA A 174 11.09 1.42 -2.17
CA ALA A 174 11.90 2.62 -2.23
C ALA A 174 11.08 3.85 -2.63
N VAL A 175 11.38 4.99 -2.03
CA VAL A 175 10.75 6.29 -2.37
C VAL A 175 10.91 6.59 -3.87
N SER A 176 12.10 6.38 -4.42
CA SER A 176 12.41 6.62 -5.85
C SER A 176 11.54 5.82 -6.82
N ASN A 177 11.14 4.59 -6.46
CA ASN A 177 10.33 3.75 -7.34
C ASN A 177 8.93 4.33 -7.57
N TYR A 178 8.45 5.15 -6.64
CA TYR A 178 7.12 5.75 -6.71
C TYR A 178 6.99 6.89 -7.73
N THR A 179 8.07 7.43 -8.25
CA THR A 179 8.00 8.37 -9.39
C THR A 179 7.33 7.71 -10.60
N ASN A 180 7.69 6.46 -10.91
CA ASN A 180 7.05 5.68 -11.98
C ASN A 180 5.55 5.43 -11.68
N SER A 181 5.21 5.07 -10.45
CA SER A 181 3.82 4.89 -9.99
C SER A 181 2.99 6.18 -10.14
N ILE A 182 3.58 7.32 -9.73
CA ILE A 182 2.92 8.64 -9.82
C ILE A 182 2.65 9.00 -11.28
N MET A 183 3.62 8.84 -12.18
CA MET A 183 3.46 9.14 -13.61
C MET A 183 2.36 8.28 -14.25
N ALA A 184 2.33 6.98 -13.92
CA ALA A 184 1.30 6.08 -14.42
C ALA A 184 -0.10 6.43 -13.89
N ASN A 185 -0.22 6.73 -12.59
CA ASN A 185 -1.50 7.11 -11.98
C ASN A 185 -2.01 8.46 -12.53
N MET A 186 -1.14 9.47 -12.69
CA MET A 186 -1.49 10.75 -13.30
C MET A 186 -2.03 10.55 -14.72
N GLU A 187 -1.33 9.78 -15.56
CA GLU A 187 -1.79 9.45 -16.92
C GLU A 187 -3.19 8.82 -16.90
N ALA A 188 -3.44 7.87 -16.02
CA ALA A 188 -4.74 7.21 -15.92
C ALA A 188 -5.84 8.16 -15.43
N THR A 189 -5.56 8.95 -14.40
CA THR A 189 -6.54 9.87 -13.81
C THR A 189 -6.87 11.05 -14.73
N ASP A 190 -5.90 11.58 -15.49
CA ASP A 190 -6.12 12.62 -16.49
C ASP A 190 -7.04 12.15 -17.63
N GLU A 191 -7.06 10.84 -17.90
CA GLU A 191 -7.97 10.23 -18.88
C GLU A 191 -9.29 9.72 -18.25
N GLY A 192 -9.52 9.99 -16.98
CA GLY A 192 -10.78 9.68 -16.28
C GLY A 192 -10.91 8.25 -15.80
N TYR A 193 -9.81 7.54 -15.63
CA TYR A 193 -9.74 6.24 -14.95
C TYR A 193 -9.44 6.42 -13.46
N ASP A 194 -9.64 5.37 -12.68
CA ASP A 194 -9.45 5.41 -11.23
C ASP A 194 -8.02 5.01 -10.84
N GLU A 195 -7.35 4.12 -11.63
CA GLU A 195 -6.02 3.61 -11.36
C GLU A 195 -5.34 3.12 -12.65
N ALA A 196 -4.01 2.92 -12.58
CA ALA A 196 -3.18 2.42 -13.66
C ALA A 196 -2.76 0.95 -13.46
N LEU A 197 -2.69 0.21 -14.56
CA LEU A 197 -2.01 -1.07 -14.65
C LEU A 197 -0.69 -0.88 -15.40
N LEU A 198 0.42 -1.36 -14.84
CA LEU A 198 1.72 -1.29 -15.47
C LEU A 198 2.14 -2.66 -16.03
N LEU A 199 2.78 -2.63 -17.19
CA LEU A 199 3.44 -3.78 -17.77
C LEU A 199 4.92 -3.79 -17.38
N ASP A 200 5.54 -4.95 -17.33
CA ASP A 200 6.98 -5.10 -17.16
C ASP A 200 7.74 -4.76 -18.47
N PRO A 201 9.09 -4.73 -18.47
CA PRO A 201 9.88 -4.44 -19.66
C PRO A 201 9.72 -5.46 -20.80
N GLN A 202 9.18 -6.65 -20.54
CA GLN A 202 8.89 -7.68 -21.51
C GLN A 202 7.46 -7.59 -22.07
N GLY A 203 6.64 -6.68 -21.55
CA GLY A 203 5.25 -6.46 -21.97
C GLY A 203 4.23 -7.34 -21.25
N PHE A 204 4.64 -8.07 -20.20
CA PHE A 204 3.72 -8.79 -19.33
C PHE A 204 3.16 -7.88 -18.23
N VAL A 205 2.00 -8.25 -17.73
CA VAL A 205 1.37 -7.56 -16.60
C VAL A 205 2.26 -7.66 -15.37
N SER A 206 2.53 -6.52 -14.73
CA SER A 206 3.33 -6.41 -13.52
C SER A 206 2.45 -6.18 -12.29
N GLU A 207 2.02 -4.96 -12.09
CA GLU A 207 1.23 -4.55 -10.91
C GLU A 207 0.48 -3.24 -11.20
N GLY A 208 -0.38 -2.78 -10.29
CA GLY A 208 -0.93 -1.42 -10.32
C GLY A 208 0.10 -0.36 -9.92
N ALA A 209 -0.28 0.91 -9.84
CA ALA A 209 0.63 1.97 -9.40
C ALA A 209 1.09 1.78 -7.94
N GLY A 210 0.24 1.23 -7.07
CA GLY A 210 0.54 0.93 -5.68
C GLY A 210 0.04 -0.43 -5.19
N GLU A 211 -0.43 -1.32 -6.06
CA GLU A 211 -1.15 -2.56 -5.77
C GLU A 211 -0.65 -3.74 -6.60
N ASN A 212 -0.74 -4.95 -6.05
CA ASN A 212 -0.60 -6.17 -6.84
C ASN A 212 -1.92 -6.52 -7.53
N VAL A 213 -1.84 -7.14 -8.71
CA VAL A 213 -2.99 -7.52 -9.52
C VAL A 213 -3.26 -9.03 -9.49
N PHE A 214 -4.53 -9.39 -9.51
CA PHE A 214 -5.04 -10.75 -9.61
C PHE A 214 -6.09 -10.83 -10.71
N VAL A 215 -6.12 -11.95 -11.41
CA VAL A 215 -7.04 -12.23 -12.51
C VAL A 215 -7.72 -13.57 -12.26
N VAL A 216 -9.03 -13.66 -12.44
CA VAL A 216 -9.79 -14.89 -12.28
C VAL A 216 -10.24 -15.40 -13.64
N ARG A 217 -9.95 -16.65 -13.94
CA ARG A 217 -10.42 -17.30 -15.16
C ARG A 217 -10.83 -18.73 -14.86
N LYS A 218 -12.07 -19.10 -15.23
CA LYS A 218 -12.65 -20.44 -15.04
C LYS A 218 -12.48 -20.99 -13.60
N GLY A 219 -12.67 -20.11 -12.62
CA GLY A 219 -12.59 -20.46 -11.21
C GLY A 219 -11.18 -20.49 -10.60
N VAL A 220 -10.13 -20.28 -11.40
CA VAL A 220 -8.74 -20.23 -10.95
C VAL A 220 -8.29 -18.77 -10.85
N VAL A 221 -7.61 -18.42 -9.76
CA VAL A 221 -6.98 -17.10 -9.53
C VAL A 221 -5.55 -17.13 -10.06
N TYR A 222 -5.17 -16.14 -10.83
CA TYR A 222 -3.81 -15.96 -11.33
C TYR A 222 -3.24 -14.63 -10.87
N THR A 223 -1.93 -14.58 -10.65
CA THR A 223 -1.20 -13.33 -10.35
C THR A 223 0.19 -13.39 -10.97
N PRO A 224 0.79 -12.25 -11.34
CA PRO A 224 2.17 -12.24 -11.80
C PRO A 224 3.12 -12.83 -10.75
N ASP A 225 4.12 -13.56 -11.21
CA ASP A 225 5.16 -14.09 -10.33
C ASP A 225 6.16 -13.00 -9.89
N SER A 226 7.08 -13.35 -9.01
CA SER A 226 8.05 -12.41 -8.43
C SER A 226 9.07 -11.86 -9.44
N SER A 227 9.17 -12.42 -10.66
CA SER A 227 10.06 -11.94 -11.72
C SER A 227 9.45 -10.80 -12.55
N ALA A 228 8.13 -10.56 -12.43
CA ALA A 228 7.38 -9.58 -13.23
C ALA A 228 7.57 -8.11 -12.78
N SER A 229 8.71 -7.76 -12.22
CA SER A 229 9.02 -6.40 -11.75
C SER A 229 8.03 -5.85 -10.71
N ALA A 230 7.34 -6.71 -9.96
CA ALA A 230 6.35 -6.35 -8.96
C ALA A 230 6.90 -6.45 -7.52
N LEU A 231 6.39 -5.58 -6.64
CA LEU A 231 6.67 -5.69 -5.21
C LEU A 231 6.00 -6.93 -4.62
N ASN A 232 6.72 -7.70 -3.79
CA ASN A 232 6.10 -8.78 -3.03
C ASN A 232 5.20 -8.21 -1.92
N GLY A 233 3.90 -8.10 -2.23
CA GLY A 233 2.90 -7.46 -1.37
C GLY A 233 2.52 -8.34 -0.16
N ILE A 234 2.41 -7.73 1.03
CA ILE A 234 1.95 -8.42 2.23
C ILE A 234 0.46 -8.79 2.10
N THR A 235 -0.34 -7.88 1.54
CA THR A 235 -1.74 -8.19 1.19
C THR A 235 -1.82 -9.26 0.11
N ARG A 236 -0.94 -9.25 -0.90
CA ARG A 236 -0.83 -10.33 -1.89
C ARG A 236 -0.61 -11.68 -1.21
N ASN A 237 0.32 -11.77 -0.28
CA ASN A 237 0.57 -13.00 0.48
C ASN A 237 -0.63 -13.41 1.36
N THR A 238 -1.40 -12.45 1.85
CA THR A 238 -2.66 -12.71 2.57
C THR A 238 -3.70 -13.35 1.63
N ILE A 239 -3.81 -12.89 0.37
CA ILE A 239 -4.71 -13.50 -0.62
C ILE A 239 -4.34 -14.97 -0.90
N PHE A 240 -3.05 -15.32 -0.94
CA PHE A 240 -2.63 -16.73 -1.07
C PHE A 240 -3.17 -17.60 0.09
N ALA A 241 -3.07 -17.10 1.32
CA ALA A 241 -3.60 -17.82 2.49
C ALA A 241 -5.13 -17.94 2.44
N ILE A 242 -5.83 -16.87 2.06
CA ILE A 242 -7.28 -16.86 1.89
C ILE A 242 -7.73 -17.84 0.81
N CYS A 243 -7.11 -17.84 -0.36
CA CYS A 243 -7.44 -18.78 -1.44
C CYS A 243 -7.25 -20.22 -1.00
N LYS A 244 -6.14 -20.53 -0.28
CA LYS A 244 -5.91 -21.86 0.29
C LYS A 244 -7.03 -22.28 1.25
N ASP A 245 -7.49 -21.39 2.11
CA ASP A 245 -8.54 -21.67 3.08
C ASP A 245 -9.92 -21.86 2.44
N LEU A 246 -10.18 -21.11 1.37
CA LEU A 246 -11.43 -21.21 0.61
C LEU A 246 -11.42 -22.36 -0.42
N GLY A 247 -10.33 -23.10 -0.56
CA GLY A 247 -10.17 -24.13 -1.58
C GLY A 247 -10.17 -23.58 -3.02
N ILE A 248 -9.81 -22.31 -3.18
CA ILE A 248 -9.68 -21.65 -4.48
C ILE A 248 -8.26 -21.87 -5.01
N GLU A 249 -8.13 -22.44 -6.19
CA GLU A 249 -6.83 -22.64 -6.83
C GLU A 249 -6.22 -21.26 -7.19
N LEU A 250 -4.97 -21.03 -6.78
CA LEU A 250 -4.20 -19.82 -7.10
C LEU A 250 -2.86 -20.23 -7.73
N LYS A 251 -2.54 -19.60 -8.86
CA LYS A 251 -1.31 -19.86 -9.63
C LYS A 251 -0.57 -18.57 -9.93
N GLU A 252 0.75 -18.61 -9.80
CA GLU A 252 1.64 -17.58 -10.30
C GLU A 252 2.04 -17.88 -11.74
N LYS A 253 1.95 -16.90 -12.62
CA LYS A 253 2.41 -17.00 -14.02
C LYS A 253 2.62 -15.62 -14.64
N ALA A 254 3.36 -15.55 -15.73
CA ALA A 254 3.31 -14.40 -16.63
C ALA A 254 1.88 -14.26 -17.20
N ILE A 255 1.35 -13.06 -17.19
CA ILE A 255 0.00 -12.71 -17.64
C ILE A 255 0.13 -11.67 -18.75
N THR A 256 -0.54 -11.89 -19.87
CA THR A 256 -0.61 -10.90 -20.95
C THR A 256 -1.80 -9.97 -20.73
N ARG A 257 -1.76 -8.75 -21.30
CA ARG A 257 -2.85 -7.77 -21.15
C ARG A 257 -4.19 -8.29 -21.69
N ASP A 258 -4.18 -9.00 -22.82
CA ASP A 258 -5.37 -9.59 -23.42
C ASP A 258 -6.00 -10.72 -22.58
N GLU A 259 -5.23 -11.40 -21.75
CA GLU A 259 -5.79 -12.34 -20.77
C GLU A 259 -6.69 -11.66 -19.75
N ILE A 260 -6.41 -10.37 -19.39
CA ILE A 260 -7.29 -9.61 -18.50
C ILE A 260 -8.59 -9.23 -19.20
N TYR A 261 -8.56 -8.87 -20.49
CA TYR A 261 -9.78 -8.53 -21.24
C TYR A 261 -10.78 -9.70 -21.33
N ILE A 262 -10.30 -10.93 -21.34
CA ILE A 262 -11.13 -12.14 -21.39
C ILE A 262 -11.33 -12.79 -20.02
N ALA A 263 -10.86 -12.17 -18.95
CA ALA A 263 -11.00 -12.69 -17.60
C ALA A 263 -12.48 -12.68 -17.13
N ASP A 264 -12.80 -13.58 -16.22
CA ASP A 264 -14.11 -13.60 -15.58
C ASP A 264 -14.21 -12.53 -14.48
N GLU A 265 -13.07 -12.27 -13.78
CA GLU A 265 -12.93 -11.24 -12.74
C GLU A 265 -11.46 -10.75 -12.71
N ALA A 266 -11.26 -9.54 -12.20
CA ALA A 266 -9.93 -9.05 -11.81
C ALA A 266 -10.03 -8.18 -10.57
N PHE A 267 -8.95 -8.10 -9.77
CA PHE A 267 -8.90 -7.25 -8.60
C PHE A 267 -7.46 -6.84 -8.26
N PHE A 268 -7.34 -5.71 -7.60
CA PHE A 268 -6.11 -5.26 -6.97
C PHE A 268 -6.05 -5.67 -5.49
N SER A 269 -4.83 -5.84 -4.97
CA SER A 269 -4.58 -6.01 -3.55
C SER A 269 -3.44 -5.12 -3.06
N GLY A 270 -3.63 -4.49 -1.91
CA GLY A 270 -2.62 -3.63 -1.28
C GLY A 270 -3.06 -3.17 0.09
N THR A 271 -2.15 -2.62 0.88
CA THR A 271 -2.51 -2.12 2.23
C THR A 271 -3.50 -0.95 2.14
N ALA A 272 -3.33 -0.05 1.18
CA ALA A 272 -4.25 1.08 0.99
C ALA A 272 -5.52 0.66 0.24
N ALA A 273 -5.37 -0.13 -0.83
CA ALA A 273 -6.47 -0.59 -1.68
C ALA A 273 -7.24 -1.78 -1.10
N GLU A 274 -6.69 -2.45 -0.08
CA GLU A 274 -7.27 -3.67 0.50
C GLU A 274 -7.48 -4.75 -0.58
N VAL A 275 -8.72 -5.11 -0.90
CA VAL A 275 -9.08 -5.96 -2.04
C VAL A 275 -10.09 -5.18 -2.88
N THR A 276 -9.63 -4.58 -3.97
CA THR A 276 -10.45 -3.72 -4.82
C THR A 276 -10.73 -4.37 -6.17
N PRO A 277 -11.98 -4.66 -6.52
CA PRO A 277 -12.33 -5.24 -7.81
C PRO A 277 -11.99 -4.29 -8.97
N ILE A 278 -11.59 -4.84 -10.10
CA ILE A 278 -11.42 -4.15 -11.38
C ILE A 278 -12.60 -4.52 -12.27
N ARG A 279 -13.44 -3.56 -12.63
CA ARG A 279 -14.62 -3.79 -13.46
C ARG A 279 -14.40 -3.53 -14.95
N GLU A 280 -13.37 -2.74 -15.27
CA GLU A 280 -13.07 -2.29 -16.63
C GLU A 280 -11.56 -2.09 -16.76
N LEU A 281 -10.96 -2.56 -17.86
CA LEU A 281 -9.59 -2.25 -18.27
C LEU A 281 -9.62 -1.69 -19.70
N ASP A 282 -9.04 -0.50 -19.91
CA ASP A 282 -8.91 0.14 -21.22
C ASP A 282 -10.25 0.24 -21.98
N ARG A 283 -11.35 0.56 -21.27
CA ARG A 283 -12.74 0.63 -21.79
C ARG A 283 -13.33 -0.73 -22.21
N VAL A 284 -12.72 -1.83 -21.78
CA VAL A 284 -13.25 -3.18 -21.95
C VAL A 284 -13.75 -3.68 -20.60
N ASP A 285 -15.02 -4.03 -20.53
CA ASP A 285 -15.61 -4.61 -19.31
C ASP A 285 -14.96 -5.97 -19.01
N ILE A 286 -14.61 -6.20 -17.74
CA ILE A 286 -14.11 -7.49 -17.25
C ILE A 286 -15.29 -8.30 -16.72
N GLY A 287 -15.50 -9.49 -17.27
CA GLY A 287 -16.62 -10.35 -16.90
C GLY A 287 -17.96 -9.63 -17.07
N ALA A 288 -18.66 -9.41 -15.96
CA ALA A 288 -19.97 -8.72 -15.95
C ALA A 288 -19.84 -7.18 -15.77
N GLY A 289 -18.65 -6.60 -15.83
CA GLY A 289 -18.41 -5.17 -15.60
C GLY A 289 -18.67 -4.74 -14.14
N SER A 290 -18.48 -5.67 -13.19
CA SER A 290 -18.69 -5.46 -11.76
C SER A 290 -17.88 -6.48 -10.96
N ARG A 291 -17.87 -6.32 -9.61
CA ARG A 291 -17.24 -7.29 -8.71
C ARG A 291 -17.82 -8.68 -8.93
N GLY A 292 -16.96 -9.65 -9.22
CA GLY A 292 -17.34 -11.03 -9.41
C GLY A 292 -17.41 -11.84 -8.09
N PRO A 293 -18.01 -13.05 -8.13
CA PRO A 293 -18.27 -13.85 -6.94
C PRO A 293 -17.04 -14.40 -6.24
N ILE A 294 -15.94 -14.66 -6.94
CA ILE A 294 -14.68 -15.13 -6.33
C ILE A 294 -14.01 -13.96 -5.60
N THR A 295 -13.92 -12.81 -6.25
CA THR A 295 -13.40 -11.57 -5.65
C THR A 295 -14.21 -11.19 -4.41
N GLU A 296 -15.55 -11.33 -4.44
CA GLU A 296 -16.42 -11.05 -3.29
C GLU A 296 -16.11 -11.98 -2.11
N LYS A 297 -15.93 -13.27 -2.34
CA LYS A 297 -15.57 -14.25 -1.29
C LYS A 297 -14.19 -13.92 -0.68
N ILE A 298 -13.21 -13.62 -1.51
CA ILE A 298 -11.87 -13.25 -1.07
C ILE A 298 -11.91 -11.95 -0.25
N GLN A 299 -12.63 -10.95 -0.72
CA GLN A 299 -12.80 -9.66 -0.05
C GLN A 299 -13.49 -9.82 1.32
N ALA A 300 -14.58 -10.61 1.39
CA ALA A 300 -15.25 -10.88 2.65
C ALA A 300 -14.34 -11.58 3.67
N ALA A 301 -13.61 -12.62 3.23
CA ALA A 301 -12.63 -13.30 4.09
C ALA A 301 -11.50 -12.38 4.54
N PHE A 302 -11.02 -11.49 3.68
CA PHE A 302 -10.02 -10.48 4.04
C PHE A 302 -10.55 -9.56 5.14
N PHE A 303 -11.76 -9.01 4.99
CA PHE A 303 -12.35 -8.14 6.02
C PHE A 303 -12.67 -8.88 7.32
N ASP A 304 -12.98 -10.17 7.29
CA ASP A 304 -13.13 -10.96 8.52
C ASP A 304 -11.79 -11.13 9.26
N ILE A 305 -10.70 -11.30 8.53
CA ILE A 305 -9.36 -11.38 9.12
C ILE A 305 -8.95 -10.04 9.75
N VAL A 306 -8.98 -8.95 8.99
CA VAL A 306 -8.47 -7.66 9.46
C VAL A 306 -9.32 -7.03 10.56
N ASN A 307 -10.61 -7.39 10.66
CA ASN A 307 -11.50 -6.97 11.76
C ASN A 307 -11.49 -7.94 12.95
N GLY A 308 -10.60 -8.94 12.97
CA GLY A 308 -10.44 -9.87 14.10
C GLY A 308 -11.56 -10.87 14.27
N ARG A 309 -12.39 -11.08 13.23
CA ARG A 309 -13.48 -12.06 13.26
C ARG A 309 -13.04 -13.50 12.96
N ASN A 310 -11.84 -13.67 12.39
CA ASN A 310 -11.29 -14.99 12.09
C ASN A 310 -10.17 -15.34 13.08
N PRO A 311 -10.41 -16.22 14.07
CA PRO A 311 -9.45 -16.56 15.12
C PRO A 311 -8.18 -17.26 14.61
N LYS A 312 -8.23 -17.92 13.45
CA LYS A 312 -7.07 -18.54 12.81
C LYS A 312 -5.93 -17.56 12.55
N TYR A 313 -6.27 -16.31 12.29
CA TYR A 313 -5.34 -15.24 11.93
C TYR A 313 -5.17 -14.19 13.04
N ALA A 314 -5.55 -14.53 14.29
CA ALA A 314 -5.43 -13.59 15.42
C ALA A 314 -3.98 -13.12 15.62
N SER A 315 -2.98 -13.96 15.34
CA SER A 315 -1.55 -13.60 15.43
C SER A 315 -1.11 -12.56 14.40
N TRP A 316 -1.87 -12.33 13.34
CA TRP A 316 -1.59 -11.28 12.35
C TRP A 316 -2.02 -9.88 12.81
N LEU A 317 -2.67 -9.78 13.95
CA LEU A 317 -3.19 -8.54 14.52
C LEU A 317 -2.42 -8.19 15.80
N ALA A 318 -1.42 -7.29 15.68
CA ALA A 318 -0.72 -6.77 16.84
C ALA A 318 -1.65 -5.78 17.57
N LYS A 319 -2.10 -6.14 18.78
CA LYS A 319 -3.01 -5.30 19.59
C LYS A 319 -2.30 -4.08 20.16
N VAL A 320 -2.96 -2.92 20.06
CA VAL A 320 -2.49 -1.61 20.53
C VAL A 320 -2.79 -1.41 22.03
#